data_0cc5260ca3aaea3d0f3571aa5a801d6d
#
_entry.id   0cc5260ca3aaea3d0f3571aa5a801d6d
#
_cell.length_a   1.000
_cell.length_b   1.000
_cell.length_c   1.000
_cell.angle_alpha   90.00
_cell.angle_beta   90.00
_cell.angle_gamma   90.00
#
_symmetry.space_group_name_H-M   'P 1'
#
loop_
_entity.id
_entity.type
_entity.pdbx_description
1 polymer ?
#
loop_
_entity_poly.entity_id
_entity_poly.type
_entity_poly.pdbx_seq_one_letter_code
_entity_poly.pdbx_strand_id
1 'polypeptide(L)'
;LGHNDESIHRFMQNTIAQITTKSLSADELTVLALRTGEIGVRTMALLDKANTSSYGNPEITRVNIGTGTRPGILISGHDLHDLEELLEQTKDSGVDVYTHGEMLPAHYYPAFKKYTHFVGNYGNAWWKQREEFTSFNGPILFTTNCIVPPLPNATYKERMFTTNSTGYPGCKHITADEKGHKDYTEIIETAKQCAAPTEIEHGEIMGGFAHNQVFQLADKVVEAVKSGAIRKFIVMAGCDGRMRSRDYYTTFAEMLPKDTVILTAGCAKYRYNKLGLGDINGIPRVLDAGQCNDSYSLAVIALKLKEVFGLHDINELPIVYNIAWYEQKAVIVLLALLSLGTVSYTHLRAHETAANL
;
A
#
# COMPACT_ATOMS: atom_id res chain seq x y z
N LEU A 1 6.89 8.03 -15.25
CA LEU A 1 6.71 6.84 -16.12
C LEU A 1 5.99 7.14 -17.44
N GLY A 2 5.62 8.39 -17.71
CA GLY A 2 5.07 8.85 -19.00
C GLY A 2 3.63 8.42 -19.32
N HIS A 3 2.93 7.79 -18.42
CA HIS A 3 1.53 7.41 -18.60
C HIS A 3 0.59 8.56 -18.23
N ASN A 4 -0.40 8.84 -19.08
CA ASN A 4 -1.37 9.92 -18.90
C ASN A 4 -2.75 9.50 -19.40
N ASP A 5 -3.80 10.03 -18.75
CA ASP A 5 -5.21 9.94 -19.20
C ASP A 5 -5.88 11.31 -19.03
N GLU A 6 -6.01 12.04 -20.11
CA GLU A 6 -6.63 13.38 -20.11
C GLU A 6 -8.06 13.39 -19.57
N SER A 7 -8.78 12.27 -19.67
CA SER A 7 -10.16 12.20 -19.17
C SER A 7 -10.23 12.26 -17.65
N ILE A 8 -9.21 11.77 -16.94
CA ILE A 8 -9.07 11.90 -15.49
C ILE A 8 -8.89 13.37 -15.12
N HIS A 9 -7.94 14.06 -15.76
CA HIS A 9 -7.68 15.47 -15.51
C HIS A 9 -8.91 16.33 -15.81
N ARG A 10 -9.57 16.09 -16.94
CA ARG A 10 -10.79 16.81 -17.34
C ARG A 10 -11.92 16.59 -16.32
N PHE A 11 -12.10 15.38 -15.83
CA PHE A 11 -13.08 15.10 -14.79
C PHE A 11 -12.78 15.88 -13.51
N MET A 12 -11.53 15.85 -13.03
CA MET A 12 -11.12 16.57 -11.82
C MET A 12 -11.40 18.09 -11.95
N GLN A 13 -10.98 18.71 -13.05
CA GLN A 13 -11.19 20.12 -13.31
C GLN A 13 -12.68 20.49 -13.36
N ASN A 14 -13.48 19.71 -14.09
CA ASN A 14 -14.91 19.93 -14.20
C ASN A 14 -15.64 19.75 -12.86
N THR A 15 -15.25 18.75 -12.08
CA THR A 15 -15.84 18.48 -10.76
C THR A 15 -15.56 19.63 -9.80
N ILE A 16 -14.31 20.09 -9.73
CA ILE A 16 -13.93 21.24 -8.89
C ILE A 16 -14.75 22.49 -9.33
N ALA A 17 -14.83 22.75 -10.63
CA ALA A 17 -15.62 23.87 -11.15
C ALA A 17 -17.11 23.75 -10.77
N GLN A 18 -17.70 22.55 -10.88
CA GLN A 18 -19.11 22.35 -10.53
C GLN A 18 -19.40 22.59 -9.05
N ILE A 19 -18.61 22.00 -8.15
CA ILE A 19 -18.85 22.12 -6.70
C ILE A 19 -18.54 23.50 -6.14
N THR A 20 -17.72 24.29 -6.85
CA THR A 20 -17.37 25.68 -6.43
C THR A 20 -18.28 26.74 -7.00
N THR A 21 -18.94 26.49 -8.13
CA THR A 21 -19.75 27.51 -8.84
C THR A 21 -21.25 27.23 -8.82
N LYS A 22 -21.69 26.04 -8.47
CA LYS A 22 -23.09 25.60 -8.48
C LYS A 22 -23.55 25.11 -7.13
N SER A 23 -24.83 25.36 -6.81
CA SER A 23 -25.51 24.64 -5.73
C SER A 23 -26.08 23.36 -6.30
N LEU A 24 -25.48 22.23 -5.94
CA LEU A 24 -25.88 20.90 -6.40
C LEU A 24 -26.93 20.30 -5.45
N SER A 25 -27.92 19.64 -6.02
CA SER A 25 -28.89 18.83 -5.27
C SER A 25 -28.24 17.56 -4.68
N ALA A 26 -28.92 16.90 -3.76
CA ALA A 26 -28.46 15.64 -3.17
C ALA A 26 -28.27 14.54 -4.24
N ASP A 27 -29.17 14.47 -5.21
CA ASP A 27 -29.08 13.49 -6.29
C ASP A 27 -27.88 13.76 -7.20
N GLU A 28 -27.64 15.02 -7.57
CA GLU A 28 -26.48 15.43 -8.36
C GLU A 28 -25.16 15.12 -7.63
N LEU A 29 -25.11 15.36 -6.32
CA LEU A 29 -23.95 15.01 -5.48
C LEU A 29 -23.73 13.50 -5.42
N THR A 30 -24.80 12.72 -5.32
CA THR A 30 -24.73 11.24 -5.32
C THR A 30 -24.18 10.72 -6.64
N VAL A 31 -24.69 11.22 -7.77
CA VAL A 31 -24.19 10.87 -9.10
C VAL A 31 -22.72 11.25 -9.24
N LEU A 32 -22.34 12.44 -8.78
CA LEU A 32 -20.96 12.90 -8.83
C LEU A 32 -20.03 12.06 -7.97
N ALA A 33 -20.47 11.62 -6.79
CA ALA A 33 -19.72 10.72 -5.90
C ALA A 33 -19.47 9.35 -6.56
N LEU A 34 -20.49 8.74 -7.15
CA LEU A 34 -20.35 7.46 -7.88
C LEU A 34 -19.42 7.62 -9.10
N ARG A 35 -19.55 8.72 -9.83
CA ARG A 35 -18.66 9.02 -10.95
C ARG A 35 -17.22 9.22 -10.49
N THR A 36 -17.02 9.82 -9.32
CA THR A 36 -15.68 9.92 -8.70
C THR A 36 -15.09 8.57 -8.41
N GLY A 37 -15.92 7.61 -7.98
CA GLY A 37 -15.52 6.21 -7.81
C GLY A 37 -15.05 5.54 -9.11
N GLU A 38 -15.78 5.71 -10.22
CA GLU A 38 -15.39 5.20 -11.54
C GLU A 38 -14.02 5.77 -12.00
N ILE A 39 -13.83 7.06 -11.81
CA ILE A 39 -12.56 7.72 -12.14
C ILE A 39 -11.45 7.25 -11.21
N GLY A 40 -11.75 6.96 -9.95
CA GLY A 40 -10.83 6.32 -9.00
C GLY A 40 -10.35 4.97 -9.49
N VAL A 41 -11.24 4.10 -9.97
CA VAL A 41 -10.87 2.81 -10.60
C VAL A 41 -9.93 3.02 -11.78
N ARG A 42 -10.26 3.97 -12.68
CA ARG A 42 -9.43 4.28 -13.86
C ARG A 42 -8.05 4.81 -13.47
N THR A 43 -7.99 5.64 -12.44
CA THR A 43 -6.72 6.20 -11.94
C THR A 43 -5.83 5.09 -11.36
N MET A 44 -6.40 4.19 -10.55
CA MET A 44 -5.67 3.04 -10.01
C MET A 44 -5.22 2.09 -11.12
N ALA A 45 -6.06 1.84 -12.14
CA ALA A 45 -5.71 1.04 -13.31
C ALA A 45 -4.55 1.65 -14.12
N LEU A 46 -4.53 2.98 -14.28
CA LEU A 46 -3.45 3.68 -14.96
C LEU A 46 -2.13 3.54 -14.20
N LEU A 47 -2.17 3.66 -12.87
CA LEU A 47 -0.99 3.50 -12.02
C LEU A 47 -0.49 2.04 -12.03
N ASP A 48 -1.38 1.07 -11.92
CA ASP A 48 -1.06 -0.36 -12.04
C ASP A 48 -0.36 -0.65 -13.38
N LYS A 49 -0.92 -0.15 -14.48
CA LYS A 49 -0.32 -0.28 -15.81
C LYS A 49 1.06 0.38 -15.87
N ALA A 50 1.23 1.56 -15.30
CA ALA A 50 2.51 2.26 -15.30
C ALA A 50 3.58 1.48 -14.53
N ASN A 51 3.24 1.01 -13.32
CA ASN A 51 4.16 0.25 -12.49
C ASN A 51 4.51 -1.11 -13.10
N THR A 52 3.50 -1.86 -13.56
CA THR A 52 3.71 -3.23 -14.09
C THR A 52 4.43 -3.23 -15.43
N SER A 53 4.20 -2.22 -16.29
CA SER A 53 4.96 -2.09 -17.55
C SER A 53 6.41 -1.69 -17.33
N SER A 54 6.73 -0.97 -16.27
CA SER A 54 8.11 -0.54 -15.96
C SER A 54 8.88 -1.56 -15.13
N TYR A 55 8.23 -2.18 -14.15
CA TYR A 55 8.91 -3.00 -13.12
C TYR A 55 8.54 -4.48 -13.17
N GLY A 56 7.64 -4.88 -14.06
CA GLY A 56 7.07 -6.22 -14.17
C GLY A 56 5.87 -6.42 -13.23
N ASN A 57 5.15 -7.52 -13.39
CA ASN A 57 4.05 -7.85 -12.50
C ASN A 57 4.58 -8.30 -11.13
N PRO A 58 3.96 -7.87 -10.03
CA PRO A 58 4.30 -8.37 -8.70
C PRO A 58 4.24 -9.90 -8.63
N GLU A 59 5.23 -10.49 -7.97
CA GLU A 59 5.38 -11.93 -7.80
C GLU A 59 5.36 -12.30 -6.32
N ILE A 60 4.91 -13.52 -6.00
CA ILE A 60 4.97 -14.05 -4.63
C ILE A 60 6.41 -13.96 -4.13
N THR A 61 6.61 -13.18 -3.08
CA THR A 61 7.93 -12.87 -2.55
C THR A 61 7.93 -12.98 -1.03
N ARG A 62 8.97 -13.62 -0.49
CA ARG A 62 9.32 -13.57 0.93
C ARG A 62 10.22 -12.37 1.13
N VAL A 63 9.78 -11.44 1.98
CA VAL A 63 10.51 -10.22 2.28
C VAL A 63 11.10 -10.33 3.68
N ASN A 64 12.43 -10.18 3.78
CA ASN A 64 13.12 -10.13 5.05
C ASN A 64 12.65 -8.92 5.87
N ILE A 65 12.46 -9.13 7.19
CA ILE A 65 12.10 -8.06 8.14
C ILE A 65 13.19 -7.82 9.20
N GLY A 66 14.30 -8.52 9.11
CA GLY A 66 15.51 -8.28 9.90
C GLY A 66 16.43 -7.24 9.25
N THR A 67 17.58 -7.01 9.86
CA THR A 67 18.56 -6.02 9.41
C THR A 67 19.91 -6.66 9.06
N GLY A 68 20.67 -5.99 8.18
CA GLY A 68 22.06 -6.27 7.92
C GLY A 68 22.99 -5.51 8.89
N THR A 69 24.28 -5.57 8.60
CA THR A 69 25.33 -4.96 9.44
C THR A 69 25.88 -3.65 8.86
N ARG A 70 25.43 -3.26 7.65
CA ARG A 70 25.87 -2.02 7.00
C ARG A 70 24.96 -0.85 7.37
N PRO A 71 25.47 0.40 7.29
CA PRO A 71 24.60 1.58 7.33
C PRO A 71 23.47 1.48 6.32
N GLY A 72 22.31 2.06 6.62
CA GLY A 72 21.14 1.93 5.76
C GLY A 72 20.41 3.25 5.50
N ILE A 73 19.68 3.29 4.39
CA ILE A 73 18.69 4.31 4.06
C ILE A 73 17.31 3.66 4.16
N LEU A 74 16.38 4.31 4.87
CA LEU A 74 14.99 3.90 4.98
C LEU A 74 14.15 4.71 4.00
N ILE A 75 13.54 4.05 3.01
CA ILE A 75 12.63 4.71 2.06
C ILE A 75 11.18 4.41 2.41
N SER A 76 10.37 5.46 2.48
CA SER A 76 8.94 5.40 2.81
C SER A 76 8.11 6.20 1.79
N GLY A 77 6.86 5.84 1.64
CA GLY A 77 5.95 6.43 0.65
C GLY A 77 5.56 5.42 -0.43
N HIS A 78 5.37 5.88 -1.68
CA HIS A 78 4.77 5.06 -2.72
C HIS A 78 5.53 5.04 -4.05
N ASP A 79 6.46 5.99 -4.27
CA ASP A 79 7.06 6.22 -5.59
C ASP A 79 8.16 5.19 -5.90
N LEU A 80 7.87 4.30 -6.86
CA LEU A 80 8.81 3.25 -7.27
C LEU A 80 9.93 3.79 -8.17
N HIS A 81 9.74 4.92 -8.84
CA HIS A 81 10.80 5.54 -9.64
C HIS A 81 11.88 6.14 -8.74
N ASP A 82 11.49 6.81 -7.66
CA ASP A 82 12.42 7.28 -6.65
C ASP A 82 13.22 6.14 -6.02
N LEU A 83 12.56 5.01 -5.77
CA LEU A 83 13.25 3.81 -5.27
C LEU A 83 14.25 3.28 -6.31
N GLU A 84 13.89 3.22 -7.59
CA GLU A 84 14.79 2.78 -8.65
C GLU A 84 16.05 3.66 -8.71
N GLU A 85 15.87 4.97 -8.77
CA GLU A 85 17.00 5.93 -8.80
C GLU A 85 17.88 5.82 -7.54
N LEU A 86 17.26 5.65 -6.36
CA LEU A 86 18.00 5.44 -5.11
C LEU A 86 18.80 4.14 -5.15
N LEU A 87 18.21 3.04 -5.61
CA LEU A 87 18.88 1.73 -5.69
C LEU A 87 20.05 1.74 -6.67
N GLU A 88 19.90 2.41 -7.82
CA GLU A 88 21.03 2.55 -8.76
C GLU A 88 22.17 3.39 -8.17
N GLN A 89 21.88 4.48 -7.46
CA GLN A 89 22.90 5.36 -6.89
C GLN A 89 23.54 4.79 -5.62
N THR A 90 22.84 3.91 -4.89
CA THR A 90 23.41 3.22 -3.71
C THR A 90 24.19 1.96 -4.05
N LYS A 91 24.13 1.50 -5.30
CA LYS A 91 24.86 0.34 -5.75
C LYS A 91 26.37 0.52 -5.48
N ASP A 92 26.99 -0.50 -4.91
CA ASP A 92 28.40 -0.53 -4.54
C ASP A 92 28.86 0.59 -3.58
N SER A 93 27.93 1.35 -2.98
CA SER A 93 28.24 2.42 -2.02
C SER A 93 28.60 1.93 -0.62
N GLY A 94 28.32 0.67 -0.30
CA GLY A 94 28.42 0.11 1.05
C GLY A 94 27.22 0.46 1.95
N VAL A 95 26.16 1.05 1.39
CA VAL A 95 24.90 1.39 2.09
C VAL A 95 23.80 0.44 1.70
N ASP A 96 23.05 -0.05 2.67
CA ASP A 96 21.85 -0.88 2.45
C ASP A 96 20.59 -0.01 2.30
N VAL A 97 19.60 -0.51 1.57
CA VAL A 97 18.30 0.15 1.43
C VAL A 97 17.21 -0.73 2.03
N TYR A 98 16.35 -0.12 2.84
CA TYR A 98 15.22 -0.75 3.49
C TYR A 98 13.93 0.00 3.15
N THR A 99 12.83 -0.73 3.02
CA THR A 99 11.50 -0.12 2.89
C THR A 99 10.82 0.06 4.23
N HIS A 100 9.86 0.99 4.28
CA HIS A 100 8.95 1.18 5.41
C HIS A 100 7.54 1.46 4.90
N GLY A 101 6.53 0.95 5.62
CA GLY A 101 5.14 1.26 5.34
C GLY A 101 4.69 0.84 3.94
N GLU A 102 4.19 1.79 3.17
CA GLU A 102 3.66 1.52 1.81
C GLU A 102 4.73 1.23 0.75
N MET A 103 6.02 1.36 1.09
CA MET A 103 7.08 0.96 0.17
C MET A 103 7.40 -0.55 0.23
N LEU A 104 6.92 -1.30 1.24
CA LEU A 104 7.09 -2.76 1.33
C LEU A 104 6.77 -3.49 0.02
N PRO A 105 5.68 -3.20 -0.71
CA PRO A 105 5.35 -3.90 -1.94
C PRO A 105 6.37 -3.75 -3.08
N ALA A 106 7.30 -2.82 -3.00
CA ALA A 106 8.36 -2.70 -3.99
C ALA A 106 9.19 -3.99 -4.12
N HIS A 107 9.35 -4.75 -3.01
CA HIS A 107 10.03 -6.04 -3.03
C HIS A 107 9.35 -7.10 -3.90
N TYR A 108 8.07 -6.93 -4.23
CA TYR A 108 7.32 -7.87 -5.05
C TYR A 108 7.61 -7.74 -6.55
N TYR A 109 8.15 -6.60 -6.99
CA TYR A 109 8.41 -6.31 -8.40
C TYR A 109 9.72 -6.95 -8.87
N PRO A 110 9.72 -7.70 -10.00
CA PRO A 110 10.91 -8.39 -10.52
C PRO A 110 12.09 -7.45 -10.76
N ALA A 111 11.85 -6.23 -11.24
CA ALA A 111 12.90 -5.27 -11.59
C ALA A 111 13.82 -4.90 -10.41
N PHE A 112 13.31 -4.97 -9.18
CA PHE A 112 14.10 -4.61 -7.99
C PHE A 112 14.86 -5.80 -7.38
N LYS A 113 14.56 -7.03 -7.75
CA LYS A 113 15.21 -8.24 -7.20
C LYS A 113 16.70 -8.39 -7.57
N LYS A 114 17.16 -7.63 -8.56
CA LYS A 114 18.57 -7.59 -8.96
C LYS A 114 19.50 -6.86 -7.95
N TYR A 115 18.94 -6.05 -7.06
CA TYR A 115 19.71 -5.24 -6.11
C TYR A 115 19.95 -5.99 -4.80
N THR A 116 21.17 -6.48 -4.60
CA THR A 116 21.52 -7.27 -3.42
C THR A 116 21.59 -6.48 -2.11
N HIS A 117 21.71 -5.16 -2.21
CA HIS A 117 21.69 -4.21 -1.08
C HIS A 117 20.28 -3.70 -0.74
N PHE A 118 19.26 -4.16 -1.47
CA PHE A 118 17.84 -3.97 -1.15
C PHE A 118 17.40 -5.06 -0.19
N VAL A 119 17.61 -4.83 1.12
CA VAL A 119 17.71 -5.89 2.14
C VAL A 119 16.35 -6.42 2.59
N GLY A 120 15.36 -5.53 2.76
CA GLY A 120 14.05 -5.93 3.27
C GLY A 120 13.22 -4.75 3.76
N ASN A 121 12.19 -5.06 4.54
CA ASN A 121 11.31 -4.07 5.13
C ASN A 121 11.63 -3.89 6.61
N TYR A 122 11.81 -2.66 7.05
CA TYR A 122 12.06 -2.31 8.44
C TYR A 122 10.79 -1.80 9.10
N GLY A 123 10.34 -2.48 10.13
CA GLY A 123 9.19 -2.06 10.91
C GLY A 123 7.83 -2.26 10.23
N ASN A 124 6.91 -1.36 10.52
CA ASN A 124 5.50 -1.50 10.27
C ASN A 124 4.94 -0.36 9.40
N ALA A 125 3.70 0.07 9.72
CA ALA A 125 3.03 1.13 9.00
C ALA A 125 3.37 2.52 9.56
N TRP A 126 2.89 3.56 8.87
CA TRP A 126 3.11 4.97 9.17
C TRP A 126 2.89 5.35 10.64
N TRP A 127 1.95 4.72 11.35
CA TRP A 127 1.65 5.04 12.76
C TRP A 127 2.75 4.62 13.74
N LYS A 128 3.74 3.81 13.29
CA LYS A 128 4.88 3.36 14.08
C LYS A 128 6.16 4.16 13.83
N GLN A 129 6.14 5.15 12.94
CA GLN A 129 7.31 5.93 12.54
C GLN A 129 8.12 6.50 13.71
N ARG A 130 7.44 6.99 14.77
CA ARG A 130 8.12 7.64 15.91
C ARG A 130 9.07 6.71 16.63
N GLU A 131 8.67 5.47 16.84
CA GLU A 131 9.47 4.46 17.50
C GLU A 131 10.52 3.88 16.55
N GLU A 132 10.12 3.48 15.38
CA GLU A 132 10.92 2.75 14.41
C GLU A 132 12.01 3.60 13.78
N PHE A 133 11.74 4.88 13.48
CA PHE A 133 12.75 5.79 12.93
C PHE A 133 13.84 6.17 13.95
N THR A 134 13.51 6.08 15.23
CA THR A 134 14.52 6.28 16.27
C THR A 134 15.55 5.16 16.26
N SER A 135 15.13 3.90 16.11
CA SER A 135 15.99 2.71 16.13
C SER A 135 16.64 2.41 14.78
N PHE A 136 16.18 3.01 13.68
CA PHE A 136 16.78 2.78 12.35
C PHE A 136 18.21 3.32 12.24
N ASN A 137 18.55 4.36 12.96
CA ASN A 137 19.86 5.05 13.00
C ASN A 137 20.22 5.81 11.70
N GLY A 138 19.92 5.30 10.52
CA GLY A 138 20.21 5.92 9.23
C GLY A 138 19.23 7.02 8.80
N PRO A 139 19.45 7.65 7.64
CA PRO A 139 18.54 8.64 7.08
C PRO A 139 17.24 8.00 6.56
N ILE A 140 16.18 8.82 6.55
CA ILE A 140 14.83 8.44 6.12
C ILE A 140 14.45 9.30 4.91
N LEU A 141 14.09 8.67 3.79
CA LEU A 141 13.59 9.32 2.58
C LEU A 141 12.07 9.16 2.46
N PHE A 142 11.35 10.25 2.40
CA PHE A 142 9.93 10.28 2.10
C PHE A 142 9.71 10.68 0.65
N THR A 143 9.09 9.78 -0.13
CA THR A 143 8.81 10.00 -1.56
C THR A 143 7.43 10.60 -1.80
N THR A 144 6.48 10.34 -0.90
CA THR A 144 5.11 10.82 -0.94
C THR A 144 4.60 11.12 0.47
N ASN A 145 3.29 11.22 0.67
CA ASN A 145 2.64 11.43 1.96
C ASN A 145 2.97 10.38 3.04
N CYS A 146 2.23 10.39 4.12
CA CYS A 146 2.39 9.54 5.32
C CYS A 146 3.54 9.97 6.24
N ILE A 147 3.87 11.25 6.31
CA ILE A 147 4.80 11.78 7.32
C ILE A 147 4.03 12.01 8.63
N VAL A 148 4.44 11.28 9.69
CA VAL A 148 4.00 11.59 11.04
C VAL A 148 4.89 12.70 11.60
N PRO A 149 4.36 13.85 11.99
CA PRO A 149 5.15 14.91 12.58
C PRO A 149 6.04 14.39 13.72
N PRO A 150 7.37 14.55 13.63
CA PRO A 150 8.28 14.13 14.67
C PRO A 150 8.02 14.92 15.96
N LEU A 151 8.23 14.27 17.09
CA LEU A 151 8.21 14.97 18.39
C LEU A 151 9.36 15.98 18.46
N PRO A 152 9.25 17.03 19.29
CA PRO A 152 10.30 18.05 19.43
C PRO A 152 11.69 17.46 19.77
N ASN A 153 11.73 16.36 20.53
CA ASN A 153 12.93 15.65 20.96
C ASN A 153 13.28 14.43 20.09
N ALA A 154 12.68 14.28 18.91
CA ALA A 154 12.95 13.16 18.01
C ALA A 154 14.37 13.21 17.48
N THR A 155 15.16 12.15 17.71
CA THR A 155 16.58 12.05 17.33
C THR A 155 16.80 11.86 15.83
N TYR A 156 15.76 11.47 15.08
CA TYR A 156 15.83 11.22 13.64
C TYR A 156 15.48 12.45 12.79
N LYS A 157 15.04 13.55 13.38
CA LYS A 157 14.51 14.72 12.67
C LYS A 157 15.49 15.29 11.63
N GLU A 158 16.77 15.41 12.00
CA GLU A 158 17.82 15.95 11.13
C GLU A 158 18.26 14.97 10.01
N ARG A 159 17.82 13.72 10.10
CA ARG A 159 18.07 12.65 9.12
C ARG A 159 16.89 12.42 8.18
N MET A 160 15.84 13.27 8.24
CA MET A 160 14.67 13.19 7.37
C MET A 160 14.94 13.96 6.08
N PHE A 161 14.69 13.27 4.97
CA PHE A 161 14.73 13.80 3.61
C PHE A 161 13.37 13.64 2.95
N THR A 162 13.02 14.58 2.10
CA THR A 162 11.77 14.56 1.33
C THR A 162 12.06 14.77 -0.15
N THR A 163 11.14 14.35 -1.01
CA THR A 163 11.22 14.56 -2.46
C THR A 163 9.82 14.74 -3.06
N ASN A 164 9.74 15.06 -4.35
CA ASN A 164 8.50 15.32 -5.09
C ASN A 164 7.66 16.46 -4.46
N SER A 165 6.36 16.27 -4.33
CA SER A 165 5.44 17.22 -3.69
C SER A 165 5.40 17.09 -2.16
N THR A 166 6.16 16.15 -1.60
CA THR A 166 6.19 15.89 -0.16
C THR A 166 7.23 16.79 0.50
N GLY A 167 6.84 17.45 1.57
CA GLY A 167 7.74 18.30 2.34
C GLY A 167 7.38 18.33 3.83
N TYR A 168 8.37 18.61 4.66
CA TYR A 168 8.18 18.86 6.08
C TYR A 168 9.13 19.98 6.55
N PRO A 169 8.68 20.92 7.39
CA PRO A 169 9.51 22.03 7.83
C PRO A 169 10.81 21.57 8.49
N GLY A 170 11.95 22.07 7.99
CA GLY A 170 13.28 21.74 8.48
C GLY A 170 13.87 20.44 7.95
N CYS A 171 13.17 19.71 7.09
CA CYS A 171 13.74 18.56 6.37
C CYS A 171 14.49 19.02 5.12
N LYS A 172 15.55 18.29 4.77
CA LYS A 172 16.24 18.46 3.50
C LYS A 172 15.33 17.96 2.38
N HIS A 173 15.25 18.70 1.28
CA HIS A 173 14.41 18.36 0.15
C HIS A 173 15.27 18.08 -1.09
N ILE A 174 15.10 16.90 -1.65
CA ILE A 174 15.78 16.47 -2.88
C ILE A 174 14.90 16.83 -4.05
N THR A 175 15.34 17.78 -4.86
CA THR A 175 14.63 18.24 -6.06
C THR A 175 15.14 17.50 -7.31
N ALA A 176 14.25 17.29 -8.27
CA ALA A 176 14.65 16.79 -9.57
C ALA A 176 15.34 17.89 -10.40
N ASP A 177 16.28 17.51 -11.24
CA ASP A 177 16.87 18.36 -12.26
C ASP A 177 15.89 18.63 -13.43
N GLU A 178 16.34 19.38 -14.44
CA GLU A 178 15.53 19.70 -15.63
C GLU A 178 15.10 18.47 -16.45
N LYS A 179 15.77 17.33 -16.26
CA LYS A 179 15.46 16.05 -16.90
C LYS A 179 14.60 15.13 -16.04
N GLY A 180 14.30 15.55 -14.82
CA GLY A 180 13.50 14.78 -13.85
C GLY A 180 14.33 13.84 -12.97
N HIS A 181 15.66 13.83 -13.07
CA HIS A 181 16.54 12.99 -12.24
C HIS A 181 16.84 13.64 -10.90
N LYS A 182 16.99 12.82 -9.87
CA LYS A 182 17.33 13.25 -8.51
C LYS A 182 18.71 12.80 -8.12
N ASP A 183 19.45 13.68 -7.44
CA ASP A 183 20.75 13.38 -6.87
C ASP A 183 20.61 12.94 -5.41
N TYR A 184 20.87 11.68 -5.14
CA TYR A 184 20.84 11.10 -3.80
C TYR A 184 22.20 11.08 -3.10
N THR A 185 23.21 11.77 -3.62
CA THR A 185 24.57 11.80 -3.02
C THR A 185 24.54 12.23 -1.56
N GLU A 186 23.80 13.29 -1.22
CA GLU A 186 23.78 13.81 0.15
C GLU A 186 23.19 12.81 1.16
N ILE A 187 22.10 12.11 0.81
CA ILE A 187 21.50 11.11 1.71
C ILE A 187 22.41 9.88 1.84
N ILE A 188 23.11 9.49 0.78
CA ILE A 188 24.07 8.39 0.78
C ILE A 188 25.25 8.71 1.70
N GLU A 189 25.83 9.90 1.57
CA GLU A 189 26.94 10.35 2.45
C GLU A 189 26.47 10.49 3.91
N THR A 190 25.23 10.93 4.13
CA THR A 190 24.65 10.95 5.47
C THR A 190 24.53 9.53 6.04
N ALA A 191 24.10 8.56 5.24
CA ALA A 191 23.99 7.15 5.68
C ALA A 191 25.34 6.56 6.08
N LYS A 192 26.40 6.83 5.32
CA LYS A 192 27.77 6.36 5.62
C LYS A 192 28.31 6.85 6.98
N GLN A 193 27.77 7.94 7.50
CA GLN A 193 28.14 8.47 8.82
C GLN A 193 27.30 7.88 9.97
N CYS A 194 26.30 7.09 9.65
CA CYS A 194 25.37 6.51 10.61
C CYS A 194 25.79 5.08 11.00
N ALA A 195 25.35 4.64 12.18
CA ALA A 195 25.41 3.23 12.55
C ALA A 195 24.43 2.41 11.71
N ALA A 196 24.66 1.11 11.64
CA ALA A 196 23.68 0.18 11.08
C ALA A 196 22.36 0.24 11.84
N PRO A 197 21.21 -0.10 11.19
CA PRO A 197 19.91 -0.17 11.85
C PRO A 197 19.95 -1.14 13.04
N THR A 198 19.31 -0.76 14.13
CA THR A 198 19.06 -1.68 15.26
C THR A 198 17.94 -2.63 14.87
N GLU A 199 18.19 -3.93 14.93
CA GLU A 199 17.16 -4.92 14.62
C GLU A 199 16.02 -4.85 15.64
N ILE A 200 14.78 -4.72 15.14
CA ILE A 200 13.55 -4.69 15.94
C ILE A 200 12.66 -5.90 15.71
N GLU A 201 12.83 -6.56 14.58
CA GLU A 201 12.11 -7.76 14.17
C GLU A 201 13.06 -8.65 13.35
N HIS A 202 12.74 -9.93 13.26
CA HIS A 202 13.48 -10.90 12.42
C HIS A 202 12.52 -11.88 11.76
N GLY A 203 12.98 -12.52 10.68
CA GLY A 203 12.18 -13.46 9.90
C GLY A 203 11.73 -12.85 8.57
N GLU A 204 10.64 -13.36 8.04
CA GLU A 204 10.13 -13.01 6.71
C GLU A 204 8.61 -12.84 6.73
N ILE A 205 8.11 -11.98 5.86
CA ILE A 205 6.69 -11.87 5.52
C ILE A 205 6.48 -12.16 4.04
N MET A 206 5.30 -12.68 3.69
CA MET A 206 4.96 -13.04 2.32
C MET A 206 3.98 -12.05 1.72
N GLY A 207 4.20 -11.64 0.46
CA GLY A 207 3.29 -10.81 -0.30
C GLY A 207 3.47 -10.99 -1.80
N GLY A 208 2.91 -10.07 -2.62
CA GLY A 208 2.99 -10.13 -4.08
C GLY A 208 1.79 -10.84 -4.73
N PHE A 209 0.65 -10.88 -4.04
CA PHE A 209 -0.60 -11.47 -4.54
C PHE A 209 -1.47 -10.46 -5.29
N ALA A 210 -0.87 -9.68 -6.20
CA ALA A 210 -1.62 -8.83 -7.12
C ALA A 210 -2.43 -9.69 -8.12
N HIS A 211 -3.35 -9.06 -8.85
CA HIS A 211 -4.32 -9.78 -9.70
C HIS A 211 -3.67 -10.74 -10.70
N ASN A 212 -2.57 -10.36 -11.35
CA ASN A 212 -1.86 -11.23 -12.29
C ASN A 212 -1.38 -12.53 -11.62
N GLN A 213 -0.80 -12.43 -10.44
CA GLN A 213 -0.32 -13.58 -9.68
C GLN A 213 -1.47 -14.45 -9.16
N VAL A 214 -2.56 -13.84 -8.70
CA VAL A 214 -3.75 -14.58 -8.24
C VAL A 214 -4.43 -15.31 -9.40
N PHE A 215 -4.42 -14.74 -10.60
CA PHE A 215 -4.96 -15.42 -11.79
C PHE A 215 -4.16 -16.66 -12.17
N GLN A 216 -2.85 -16.70 -11.95
CA GLN A 216 -2.04 -17.91 -12.13
C GLN A 216 -2.39 -19.00 -11.12
N LEU A 217 -2.97 -18.64 -9.98
CA LEU A 217 -3.46 -19.56 -8.95
C LEU A 217 -4.97 -19.84 -9.08
N ALA A 218 -5.64 -19.31 -10.10
CA ALA A 218 -7.10 -19.33 -10.21
C ALA A 218 -7.69 -20.73 -10.07
N ASP A 219 -7.13 -21.74 -10.74
CA ASP A 219 -7.63 -23.12 -10.68
C ASP A 219 -7.60 -23.67 -9.25
N LYS A 220 -6.50 -23.44 -8.51
CA LYS A 220 -6.38 -23.85 -7.10
C LYS A 220 -7.37 -23.13 -6.19
N VAL A 221 -7.57 -21.82 -6.42
CA VAL A 221 -8.54 -21.03 -5.65
C VAL A 221 -9.96 -21.51 -5.91
N VAL A 222 -10.31 -21.75 -7.17
CA VAL A 222 -11.63 -22.27 -7.58
C VAL A 222 -11.89 -23.65 -7.01
N GLU A 223 -10.92 -24.55 -7.06
CA GLU A 223 -11.01 -25.87 -6.46
C GLU A 223 -11.21 -25.79 -4.93
N ALA A 224 -10.44 -24.95 -4.26
CA ALA A 224 -10.56 -24.74 -2.82
C ALA A 224 -11.93 -24.16 -2.42
N VAL A 225 -12.51 -23.28 -3.22
CA VAL A 225 -13.88 -22.77 -2.99
C VAL A 225 -14.92 -23.84 -3.27
N LYS A 226 -14.83 -24.56 -4.40
CA LYS A 226 -15.79 -25.63 -4.76
C LYS A 226 -15.79 -26.79 -3.79
N SER A 227 -14.63 -27.14 -3.24
CA SER A 227 -14.51 -28.18 -2.20
C SER A 227 -14.95 -27.71 -0.80
N GLY A 228 -15.20 -26.41 -0.62
CA GLY A 228 -15.52 -25.81 0.68
C GLY A 228 -14.32 -25.61 1.60
N ALA A 229 -13.09 -25.84 1.12
CA ALA A 229 -11.87 -25.56 1.86
C ALA A 229 -11.71 -24.05 2.12
N ILE A 230 -12.10 -23.23 1.15
CA ILE A 230 -12.24 -21.77 1.33
C ILE A 230 -13.75 -21.43 1.26
N ARG A 231 -14.30 -20.95 2.35
CA ARG A 231 -15.72 -20.59 2.45
C ARG A 231 -15.97 -19.11 2.29
N LYS A 232 -15.00 -18.25 2.66
CA LYS A 232 -15.15 -16.80 2.53
C LYS A 232 -13.81 -16.12 2.26
N PHE A 233 -13.89 -15.02 1.52
CA PHE A 233 -12.83 -14.03 1.38
C PHE A 233 -13.19 -12.80 2.19
N ILE A 234 -12.24 -12.28 2.95
CA ILE A 234 -12.41 -11.06 3.74
C ILE A 234 -11.48 -10.00 3.13
N VAL A 235 -12.05 -9.00 2.49
CA VAL A 235 -11.27 -7.85 2.01
C VAL A 235 -11.01 -6.95 3.20
N MET A 236 -9.79 -6.99 3.72
CA MET A 236 -9.29 -6.10 4.76
C MET A 236 -8.21 -5.23 4.15
N ALA A 237 -8.52 -3.98 3.87
CA ALA A 237 -7.63 -3.07 3.16
C ALA A 237 -7.74 -1.65 3.73
N GLY A 238 -6.84 -0.77 3.32
CA GLY A 238 -6.88 0.65 3.67
C GLY A 238 -5.68 1.14 4.45
N CYS A 239 -5.80 2.34 5.01
CA CYS A 239 -4.68 3.05 5.65
C CYS A 239 -4.58 2.82 7.16
N ASP A 240 -5.66 2.44 7.84
CA ASP A 240 -5.73 2.25 9.30
C ASP A 240 -5.16 3.45 10.09
N GLY A 241 -4.86 3.29 11.38
CA GLY A 241 -4.38 4.36 12.25
C GLY A 241 -3.76 3.86 13.56
N ARG A 242 -3.24 4.81 14.35
CA ARG A 242 -2.49 4.52 15.58
C ARG A 242 -3.36 4.34 16.83
N MET A 243 -4.63 4.66 16.77
CA MET A 243 -5.53 4.58 17.93
C MET A 243 -5.62 3.15 18.47
N ARG A 244 -5.63 2.98 19.78
CA ARG A 244 -5.71 1.66 20.43
C ARG A 244 -6.96 0.87 20.02
N SER A 245 -8.06 1.54 19.76
CA SER A 245 -9.29 0.93 19.24
C SER A 245 -9.11 0.22 17.90
N ARG A 246 -8.04 0.55 17.15
CA ARG A 246 -7.68 -0.09 15.87
C ARG A 246 -7.10 -1.51 16.04
N ASP A 247 -6.81 -1.95 17.27
CA ASP A 247 -6.46 -3.35 17.56
C ASP A 247 -7.61 -4.31 17.22
N TYR A 248 -8.81 -3.76 17.01
CA TYR A 248 -9.93 -4.46 16.38
C TYR A 248 -9.55 -5.28 15.15
N TYR A 249 -8.76 -4.71 14.22
CA TYR A 249 -8.39 -5.41 12.98
C TYR A 249 -7.48 -6.61 13.23
N THR A 250 -6.58 -6.53 14.20
CA THR A 250 -5.74 -7.65 14.63
C THR A 250 -6.60 -8.74 15.25
N THR A 251 -7.41 -8.39 16.26
CA THR A 251 -8.31 -9.33 16.92
C THR A 251 -9.30 -9.96 15.94
N PHE A 252 -9.85 -9.18 15.01
CA PHE A 252 -10.75 -9.69 13.99
C PHE A 252 -10.06 -10.75 13.12
N ALA A 253 -8.83 -10.49 12.66
CA ALA A 253 -8.07 -11.44 11.85
C ALA A 253 -7.74 -12.74 12.62
N GLU A 254 -7.38 -12.63 13.90
CA GLU A 254 -7.11 -13.80 14.77
C GLU A 254 -8.34 -14.67 14.99
N MET A 255 -9.52 -14.04 15.08
CA MET A 255 -10.80 -14.73 15.32
C MET A 255 -11.45 -15.29 14.06
N LEU A 256 -10.91 -15.01 12.87
CA LEU A 256 -11.47 -15.52 11.61
C LEU A 256 -11.42 -17.05 11.56
N PRO A 257 -12.50 -17.71 11.11
CA PRO A 257 -12.51 -19.14 10.85
C PRO A 257 -11.34 -19.58 9.96
N LYS A 258 -10.85 -20.80 10.16
CA LYS A 258 -9.67 -21.32 9.44
C LYS A 258 -9.89 -21.52 7.95
N ASP A 259 -11.14 -21.55 7.51
CA ASP A 259 -11.60 -21.65 6.12
C ASP A 259 -11.81 -20.29 5.44
N THR A 260 -11.19 -19.23 5.96
CA THR A 260 -11.26 -17.87 5.41
C THR A 260 -9.92 -17.37 4.96
N VAL A 261 -9.91 -16.59 3.87
CA VAL A 261 -8.74 -15.93 3.30
C VAL A 261 -8.92 -14.42 3.38
N ILE A 262 -7.89 -13.70 3.83
CA ILE A 262 -7.82 -12.24 3.85
C ILE A 262 -7.19 -11.77 2.55
N LEU A 263 -7.89 -10.90 1.83
CA LEU A 263 -7.38 -10.15 0.69
C LEU A 263 -7.07 -8.73 1.16
N THR A 264 -5.82 -8.28 0.99
CA THR A 264 -5.39 -7.00 1.55
C THR A 264 -4.57 -6.16 0.58
N ALA A 265 -4.61 -4.84 0.81
CA ALA A 265 -3.74 -3.83 0.22
C ALA A 265 -3.67 -2.62 1.17
N GLY A 266 -2.55 -1.90 1.15
CA GLY A 266 -2.38 -0.73 2.00
C GLY A 266 -1.82 -1.02 3.39
N CYS A 267 -1.67 0.00 4.21
CA CYS A 267 -1.06 -0.09 5.54
C CYS A 267 -1.80 -1.00 6.53
N ALA A 268 -3.12 -1.22 6.33
CA ALA A 268 -3.91 -2.09 7.20
C ALA A 268 -3.32 -3.50 7.33
N LYS A 269 -2.61 -3.99 6.29
CA LYS A 269 -1.92 -5.29 6.30
C LYS A 269 -1.03 -5.53 7.52
N TYR A 270 -0.41 -4.49 8.06
CA TYR A 270 0.49 -4.59 9.21
C TYR A 270 -0.20 -4.98 10.52
N ARG A 271 -1.54 -5.03 10.53
CA ARG A 271 -2.32 -5.57 11.66
C ARG A 271 -2.35 -7.09 11.69
N TYR A 272 -2.07 -7.74 10.56
CA TYR A 272 -2.27 -9.20 10.45
C TYR A 272 -1.26 -9.94 9.56
N ASN A 273 -0.42 -9.27 8.79
CA ASN A 273 0.53 -9.93 7.89
C ASN A 273 1.67 -10.67 8.62
N LYS A 274 1.84 -10.41 9.93
CA LYS A 274 2.84 -11.05 10.80
C LYS A 274 2.23 -12.05 11.81
N LEU A 275 0.90 -12.29 11.76
CA LEU A 275 0.21 -13.16 12.74
C LEU A 275 0.42 -14.66 12.51
N GLY A 276 1.04 -15.08 11.40
CA GLY A 276 1.26 -16.50 11.13
C GLY A 276 -0.05 -17.32 11.01
N LEU A 277 -1.05 -16.79 10.31
CA LEU A 277 -2.39 -17.40 10.21
C LEU A 277 -2.42 -18.74 9.46
N GLY A 278 -1.30 -19.13 8.83
CA GLY A 278 -1.16 -20.39 8.10
C GLY A 278 -1.69 -20.31 6.66
N ASP A 279 -1.99 -21.49 6.09
CA ASP A 279 -2.48 -21.64 4.72
C ASP A 279 -3.68 -22.58 4.63
N ILE A 280 -4.32 -22.60 3.47
CA ILE A 280 -5.38 -23.53 3.09
C ILE A 280 -4.92 -24.21 1.79
N ASN A 281 -4.53 -25.48 1.85
CA ASN A 281 -4.03 -26.26 0.70
C ASN A 281 -2.87 -25.56 -0.03
N GLY A 282 -1.98 -24.90 0.72
CA GLY A 282 -0.84 -24.16 0.19
C GLY A 282 -1.19 -22.74 -0.32
N ILE A 283 -2.42 -22.26 -0.10
CA ILE A 283 -2.82 -20.88 -0.33
C ILE A 283 -2.71 -20.13 1.00
N PRO A 284 -1.81 -19.14 1.14
CA PRO A 284 -1.71 -18.37 2.38
C PRO A 284 -3.04 -17.72 2.75
N ARG A 285 -3.34 -17.67 4.04
CA ARG A 285 -4.57 -17.03 4.51
C ARG A 285 -4.53 -15.50 4.47
N VAL A 286 -3.37 -14.89 4.20
CA VAL A 286 -3.24 -13.45 3.94
C VAL A 286 -2.61 -13.28 2.57
N LEU A 287 -3.37 -12.70 1.64
CA LEU A 287 -2.95 -12.40 0.28
C LEU A 287 -2.77 -10.89 0.14
N ASP A 288 -1.54 -10.44 0.25
CA ASP A 288 -1.18 -9.02 0.13
C ASP A 288 -0.95 -8.65 -1.34
N ALA A 289 -1.85 -7.84 -1.89
CA ALA A 289 -1.79 -7.38 -3.27
C ALA A 289 -0.78 -6.22 -3.47
N GLY A 290 -0.46 -5.45 -2.42
CA GLY A 290 0.46 -4.34 -2.58
C GLY A 290 0.12 -3.07 -1.80
N GLN A 291 0.42 -1.91 -2.38
CA GLN A 291 0.14 -0.58 -1.82
C GLN A 291 -1.37 -0.30 -1.78
N CYS A 292 -1.77 0.81 -1.17
CA CYS A 292 -3.19 1.19 -1.10
C CYS A 292 -3.85 1.36 -2.48
N ASN A 293 -3.11 1.82 -3.49
CA ASN A 293 -3.58 1.87 -4.88
C ASN A 293 -3.77 0.48 -5.51
N ASP A 294 -3.08 -0.55 -5.02
CA ASP A 294 -3.26 -1.94 -5.47
C ASP A 294 -4.57 -2.57 -4.95
N SER A 295 -5.41 -1.79 -4.25
CA SER A 295 -6.84 -2.10 -4.08
C SER A 295 -7.54 -2.30 -5.43
N TYR A 296 -7.00 -1.77 -6.53
CA TYR A 296 -7.37 -2.11 -7.89
C TYR A 296 -7.28 -3.63 -8.15
N SER A 297 -6.18 -4.27 -7.75
CA SER A 297 -6.03 -5.73 -7.85
C SER A 297 -7.14 -6.49 -7.12
N LEU A 298 -7.55 -6.02 -5.93
CA LEU A 298 -8.63 -6.67 -5.18
C LEU A 298 -9.97 -6.60 -5.93
N ALA A 299 -10.28 -5.46 -6.55
CA ALA A 299 -11.47 -5.30 -7.38
C ALA A 299 -11.42 -6.20 -8.63
N VAL A 300 -10.27 -6.25 -9.32
CA VAL A 300 -10.08 -7.09 -10.51
C VAL A 300 -10.18 -8.59 -10.16
N ILE A 301 -9.63 -9.01 -9.02
CA ILE A 301 -9.77 -10.39 -8.51
C ILE A 301 -11.25 -10.72 -8.26
N ALA A 302 -12.00 -9.84 -7.59
CA ALA A 302 -13.43 -10.05 -7.33
C ALA A 302 -14.23 -10.16 -8.63
N LEU A 303 -13.99 -9.28 -9.61
CA LEU A 303 -14.64 -9.35 -10.92
C LEU A 303 -14.32 -10.66 -11.66
N LYS A 304 -13.08 -11.12 -11.59
CA LYS A 304 -12.68 -12.39 -12.21
C LYS A 304 -13.29 -13.59 -11.51
N LEU A 305 -13.40 -13.60 -10.20
CA LEU A 305 -14.09 -14.66 -9.45
C LEU A 305 -15.57 -14.67 -9.82
N LYS A 306 -16.25 -13.53 -9.94
CA LYS A 306 -17.62 -13.43 -10.43
C LYS A 306 -17.79 -14.12 -11.79
N GLU A 307 -16.89 -13.80 -12.74
CA GLU A 307 -16.89 -14.40 -14.09
C GLU A 307 -16.72 -15.93 -14.04
N VAL A 308 -15.71 -16.41 -13.32
CA VAL A 308 -15.37 -17.84 -13.24
C VAL A 308 -16.45 -18.66 -12.55
N PHE A 309 -17.16 -18.11 -11.58
CA PHE A 309 -18.30 -18.77 -10.93
C PHE A 309 -19.62 -18.61 -11.69
N GLY A 310 -19.63 -17.85 -12.80
CA GLY A 310 -20.83 -17.62 -13.60
C GLY A 310 -21.92 -16.81 -12.89
N LEU A 311 -21.54 -15.95 -11.95
CA LEU A 311 -22.47 -15.15 -11.15
C LEU A 311 -22.93 -13.91 -11.91
N HIS A 312 -24.18 -13.52 -11.70
CA HIS A 312 -24.76 -12.33 -12.34
C HIS A 312 -24.42 -11.05 -11.57
N ASP A 313 -24.36 -11.12 -10.25
CA ASP A 313 -24.05 -10.01 -9.36
C ASP A 313 -22.75 -10.27 -8.57
N ILE A 314 -21.90 -9.25 -8.42
CA ILE A 314 -20.68 -9.32 -7.61
C ILE A 314 -20.99 -9.60 -6.13
N ASN A 315 -22.18 -9.23 -5.67
CA ASN A 315 -22.66 -9.44 -4.31
C ASN A 315 -23.02 -10.90 -3.98
N GLU A 316 -23.10 -11.77 -5.00
CA GLU A 316 -23.27 -13.21 -4.81
C GLU A 316 -21.95 -13.91 -4.42
N LEU A 317 -20.81 -13.24 -4.59
CA LEU A 317 -19.51 -13.76 -4.15
C LEU A 317 -19.46 -13.93 -2.63
N PRO A 318 -18.75 -14.95 -2.13
CA PRO A 318 -18.53 -15.13 -0.70
C PRO A 318 -17.47 -14.16 -0.16
N ILE A 319 -17.62 -12.86 -0.45
CA ILE A 319 -16.72 -11.78 -0.06
C ILE A 319 -17.38 -10.91 1.00
N VAL A 320 -16.61 -10.55 2.03
CA VAL A 320 -16.99 -9.56 3.05
C VAL A 320 -15.95 -8.46 3.05
N TYR A 321 -16.39 -7.21 3.10
CA TYR A 321 -15.52 -6.04 3.12
C TYR A 321 -15.39 -5.49 4.54
N ASN A 322 -14.16 -5.25 4.99
CA ASN A 322 -13.81 -4.64 6.27
C ASN A 322 -12.68 -3.62 6.05
N ILE A 323 -13.04 -2.44 5.54
CA ILE A 323 -12.08 -1.43 5.10
C ILE A 323 -11.65 -0.55 6.27
N ALA A 324 -10.35 -0.53 6.52
CA ALA A 324 -9.71 0.28 7.55
C ALA A 324 -9.35 1.66 6.98
N TRP A 325 -10.29 2.59 6.96
CA TRP A 325 -10.03 3.91 6.42
C TRP A 325 -9.59 4.93 7.49
N TYR A 326 -8.69 5.83 7.06
CA TYR A 326 -8.18 6.93 7.87
C TYR A 326 -8.04 8.22 7.06
N GLU A 327 -7.70 8.12 5.79
CA GLU A 327 -7.50 9.25 4.89
C GLU A 327 -8.28 9.11 3.57
N GLN A 328 -8.21 10.15 2.71
CA GLN A 328 -9.00 10.25 1.48
C GLN A 328 -8.79 9.09 0.49
N LYS A 329 -7.61 8.48 0.46
CA LYS A 329 -7.36 7.32 -0.43
C LYS A 329 -8.27 6.14 -0.13
N ALA A 330 -8.55 5.86 1.14
CA ALA A 330 -9.50 4.81 1.49
C ALA A 330 -10.95 5.20 1.12
N VAL A 331 -11.31 6.49 1.16
CA VAL A 331 -12.61 6.97 0.68
C VAL A 331 -12.75 6.74 -0.82
N ILE A 332 -11.70 7.03 -1.62
CA ILE A 332 -11.77 6.78 -3.07
C ILE A 332 -11.91 5.27 -3.38
N VAL A 333 -11.26 4.40 -2.61
CA VAL A 333 -11.43 2.93 -2.73
C VAL A 333 -12.88 2.53 -2.44
N LEU A 334 -13.50 3.10 -1.40
CA LEU A 334 -14.91 2.86 -1.11
C LEU A 334 -15.80 3.31 -2.27
N LEU A 335 -15.61 4.52 -2.78
CA LEU A 335 -16.40 5.04 -3.91
C LEU A 335 -16.19 4.18 -5.17
N ALA A 336 -14.98 3.68 -5.39
CA ALA A 336 -14.68 2.74 -6.46
C ALA A 336 -15.48 1.44 -6.31
N LEU A 337 -15.52 0.83 -5.13
CA LEU A 337 -16.32 -0.36 -4.85
C LEU A 337 -17.82 -0.10 -5.08
N LEU A 338 -18.34 1.03 -4.59
CA LEU A 338 -19.74 1.40 -4.81
C LEU A 338 -20.05 1.60 -6.30
N SER A 339 -19.15 2.21 -7.07
CA SER A 339 -19.33 2.39 -8.52
C SER A 339 -19.32 1.07 -9.29
N LEU A 340 -18.69 0.03 -8.75
CA LEU A 340 -18.69 -1.34 -9.30
C LEU A 340 -19.92 -2.16 -8.86
N GLY A 341 -20.87 -1.55 -8.14
CA GLY A 341 -22.10 -2.19 -7.70
C GLY A 341 -21.99 -3.04 -6.44
N THR A 342 -20.87 -2.91 -5.68
CA THR A 342 -20.76 -3.61 -4.40
C THR A 342 -21.62 -2.88 -3.35
N VAL A 343 -22.78 -3.41 -3.03
CA VAL A 343 -23.77 -2.78 -2.14
C VAL A 343 -23.90 -3.50 -0.79
N SER A 344 -23.52 -4.75 -0.70
CA SER A 344 -23.71 -5.53 0.52
C SER A 344 -22.50 -5.50 1.41
N TYR A 345 -22.69 -4.79 2.55
CA TYR A 345 -21.90 -5.00 3.78
C TYR A 345 -20.47 -4.48 3.82
N THR A 346 -20.27 -3.25 3.39
CA THR A 346 -19.17 -2.46 3.92
C THR A 346 -19.46 -2.19 5.40
N HIS A 347 -18.88 -2.96 6.29
CA HIS A 347 -18.78 -2.56 7.68
C HIS A 347 -17.77 -1.42 7.78
N LEU A 348 -18.15 -0.26 7.24
CA LEU A 348 -17.54 0.98 7.63
C LEU A 348 -17.93 1.21 9.07
N ARG A 349 -17.02 0.99 9.99
CA ARG A 349 -17.13 1.65 11.28
C ARG A 349 -16.82 3.13 11.06
N ALA A 350 -17.80 3.84 10.54
CA ALA A 350 -17.84 5.30 10.48
C ALA A 350 -17.86 5.95 11.89
N HIS A 351 -17.80 5.14 12.96
CA HIS A 351 -17.84 5.60 14.34
C HIS A 351 -16.55 6.26 14.80
N GLU A 352 -15.51 6.21 13.99
CA GLU A 352 -14.28 6.96 14.21
C GLU A 352 -14.23 8.14 13.26
N THR A 353 -15.34 8.90 13.20
CA THR A 353 -15.40 10.21 12.55
C THR A 353 -14.52 11.21 13.29
N ALA A 354 -14.25 12.36 12.65
CA ALA A 354 -13.48 13.46 13.22
C ALA A 354 -13.87 13.92 14.63
N ALA A 355 -15.02 13.47 15.16
CA ALA A 355 -15.45 13.70 16.55
C ALA A 355 -14.60 12.91 17.57
N ASN A 356 -13.82 11.92 17.14
CA ASN A 356 -12.91 11.14 17.98
C ASN A 356 -11.42 11.45 17.71
N LEU A 357 -11.16 12.44 16.88
CA LEU A 357 -9.87 13.07 16.65
C LEU A 357 -9.74 14.28 17.55
#